data_3891188163fe012f02b80cd34a3daba5
#
_entry.id   3891188163fe012f02b80cd34a3daba5
#
_cell.length_a   1.000
_cell.length_b   1.000
_cell.length_c   1.000
_cell.angle_alpha   90.00
_cell.angle_beta   90.00
_cell.angle_gamma   90.00
#
_symmetry.space_group_name_H-M   'P 1'
#
loop_
_entity.id
_entity.type
_entity.pdbx_description
1 polymer ?
#
loop_
_entity_poly.entity_id
_entity_poly.type
_entity_poly.pdbx_seq_one_letter_code
_entity_poly.pdbx_strand_id
1 'polypeptide(L)'
;MEGELVFNTSMTGYQEALTDPSYAGQILMFTFPQIGNYGCNKENYESEKIQTKACIVKEWCRHPHQGEENFDEWLNREKIPGLEGIDTRELTIITRETGTLRAVISTDGKITPEEGVKRAKEMEWPSDSNLVAEVSTKKTYKKGKKGPNITLFDWGVKQSIVTNLAEKNKVTVVPWNYTIEEIKKTKPDLIFMSNGPGDPDHPEMKSVVENIQSLVKEYPTIGICLGHQILGLAMGGETYKLKYGHRGGNQPVKDVKTQTVYTT
;
A
#
# COMPACT_ATOMS: atom_id res chain seq x y z
N MET A 1 6.75 14.54 11.35
CA MET A 1 6.29 13.80 10.15
C MET A 1 4.86 14.20 9.83
N GLU A 2 4.55 14.33 8.54
CA GLU A 2 3.24 14.72 8.01
C GLU A 2 2.70 13.60 7.11
N GLY A 3 1.38 13.36 7.14
CA GLY A 3 0.76 12.31 6.33
C GLY A 3 -0.75 12.21 6.50
N GLU A 4 -1.38 11.38 5.67
CA GLU A 4 -2.78 11.02 5.79
C GLU A 4 -2.96 9.98 6.90
N LEU A 5 -3.74 10.30 7.93
CA LEU A 5 -4.06 9.36 9.00
C LEU A 5 -5.08 8.32 8.51
N VAL A 6 -4.67 7.07 8.55
CA VAL A 6 -5.49 5.93 8.17
C VAL A 6 -5.42 4.84 9.24
N PHE A 7 -6.40 3.94 9.28
CA PHE A 7 -6.39 2.84 10.24
C PHE A 7 -6.49 1.47 9.56
N ASN A 8 -5.89 0.47 10.22
CA ASN A 8 -5.94 -0.93 9.83
C ASN A 8 -6.58 -1.73 10.97
N THR A 9 -7.55 -2.59 10.64
CA THR A 9 -8.32 -3.37 11.61
C THR A 9 -7.87 -4.83 11.75
N SER A 10 -6.81 -5.23 11.05
CA SER A 10 -6.26 -6.58 11.15
C SER A 10 -5.64 -6.82 12.53
N MET A 11 -5.79 -8.04 13.04
CA MET A 11 -5.18 -8.44 14.32
C MET A 11 -3.70 -8.81 14.18
N THR A 12 -3.27 -9.15 12.99
CA THR A 12 -1.91 -9.60 12.64
C THR A 12 -1.45 -8.92 11.35
N GLY A 13 -0.19 -9.11 10.95
CA GLY A 13 0.33 -8.58 9.69
C GLY A 13 0.79 -7.13 9.80
N TYR A 14 1.24 -6.69 10.96
CA TYR A 14 1.71 -5.32 11.14
C TYR A 14 3.00 -5.01 10.36
N GLN A 15 3.90 -5.99 10.20
CA GLN A 15 5.10 -5.81 9.39
C GLN A 15 4.77 -5.69 7.92
N GLU A 16 3.94 -6.60 7.42
CA GLU A 16 3.43 -6.59 6.07
C GLU A 16 2.73 -5.26 5.75
N ALA A 17 1.90 -4.77 6.66
CA ALA A 17 1.20 -3.50 6.49
C ALA A 17 2.15 -2.30 6.46
N LEU A 18 3.13 -2.23 7.40
CA LEU A 18 4.07 -1.11 7.46
C LEU A 18 5.04 -1.09 6.28
N THR A 19 5.36 -2.25 5.70
CA THR A 19 6.25 -2.38 4.54
C THR A 19 5.53 -2.45 3.20
N ASP A 20 4.19 -2.47 3.19
CA ASP A 20 3.39 -2.41 1.96
C ASP A 20 3.49 -1.02 1.32
N PRO A 21 3.99 -0.90 0.08
CA PRO A 21 4.08 0.39 -0.61
C PRO A 21 2.74 1.12 -0.77
N SER A 22 1.61 0.42 -0.69
CA SER A 22 0.28 1.04 -0.74
C SER A 22 0.03 2.04 0.38
N TYR A 23 0.81 1.98 1.48
CA TYR A 23 0.73 2.94 2.59
C TYR A 23 1.73 4.11 2.48
N ALA A 24 2.41 4.28 1.36
CA ALA A 24 3.29 5.43 1.16
C ALA A 24 2.52 6.75 1.35
N GLY A 25 3.13 7.72 2.03
CA GLY A 25 2.49 9.00 2.37
C GLY A 25 1.53 8.96 3.57
N GLN A 26 1.25 7.78 4.14
CA GLN A 26 0.26 7.61 5.21
C GLN A 26 0.89 7.44 6.59
N ILE A 27 0.17 7.88 7.61
CA ILE A 27 0.40 7.58 9.02
C ILE A 27 -0.57 6.44 9.37
N LEU A 28 -0.02 5.26 9.64
CA LEU A 28 -0.82 4.06 9.85
C LEU A 28 -1.13 3.83 11.33
N MET A 29 -2.40 3.80 11.66
CA MET A 29 -2.89 3.47 13.00
C MET A 29 -3.42 2.03 13.02
N PHE A 30 -2.98 1.24 14.00
CA PHE A 30 -3.55 -0.09 14.26
C PHE A 30 -4.64 -0.03 15.32
N THR A 31 -5.79 -0.62 14.99
CA THR A 31 -6.93 -0.67 15.93
C THR A 31 -6.82 -1.85 16.91
N PHE A 32 -6.05 -2.89 16.55
CA PHE A 32 -5.77 -3.98 17.47
C PHE A 32 -4.95 -3.45 18.66
N PRO A 33 -5.34 -3.78 19.90
CA PRO A 33 -4.81 -3.10 21.09
C PRO A 33 -3.30 -3.27 21.28
N GLN A 34 -2.74 -4.43 20.95
CA GLN A 34 -1.33 -4.73 21.18
C GLN A 34 -0.65 -5.13 19.87
N ILE A 35 0.39 -4.40 19.49
CA ILE A 35 1.19 -4.62 18.29
C ILE A 35 2.61 -5.06 18.67
N GLY A 36 3.28 -5.84 17.82
CA GLY A 36 4.64 -6.29 18.05
C GLY A 36 4.77 -7.58 18.84
N ASN A 37 3.67 -8.25 19.17
CA ASN A 37 3.63 -9.42 20.06
C ASN A 37 4.35 -10.67 19.52
N TYR A 38 4.56 -10.78 18.23
CA TYR A 38 5.36 -11.86 17.61
C TYR A 38 6.68 -11.37 16.99
N GLY A 39 7.14 -10.17 17.40
CA GLY A 39 8.42 -9.60 16.97
C GLY A 39 8.46 -9.23 15.50
N CYS A 40 9.65 -8.93 15.01
CA CYS A 40 9.88 -8.51 13.64
C CYS A 40 10.89 -9.40 12.95
N ASN A 41 10.56 -9.85 11.72
CA ASN A 41 11.40 -10.68 10.88
C ASN A 41 11.44 -10.11 9.46
N LYS A 42 12.59 -10.06 8.87
CA LYS A 42 12.78 -9.51 7.52
C LYS A 42 12.04 -10.29 6.43
N GLU A 43 11.77 -11.55 6.66
CA GLU A 43 11.02 -12.41 5.73
C GLU A 43 9.54 -11.99 5.55
N ASN A 44 8.98 -11.24 6.54
CA ASN A 44 7.62 -10.73 6.50
C ASN A 44 7.49 -9.36 5.80
N TYR A 45 8.59 -8.85 5.22
CA TYR A 45 8.56 -7.56 4.53
C TYR A 45 7.93 -7.69 3.15
N GLU A 46 7.04 -6.76 2.83
CA GLU A 46 6.44 -6.63 1.50
C GLU A 46 7.21 -5.69 0.56
N SER A 47 8.22 -4.99 1.09
CA SER A 47 9.19 -4.20 0.34
C SER A 47 10.49 -4.05 1.13
N GLU A 48 11.49 -3.36 0.60
CA GLU A 48 12.83 -3.26 1.20
C GLU A 48 12.86 -2.50 2.54
N LYS A 49 11.86 -1.69 2.85
CA LYS A 49 11.79 -0.80 4.01
C LYS A 49 10.36 -0.55 4.49
N ILE A 50 10.20 0.09 5.63
CA ILE A 50 8.91 0.66 6.04
C ILE A 50 8.51 1.78 5.05
N GLN A 51 7.28 1.75 4.59
CA GLN A 51 6.75 2.69 3.60
C GLN A 51 5.89 3.79 4.23
N THR A 52 5.33 3.52 5.41
CA THR A 52 4.52 4.50 6.14
C THR A 52 5.36 5.65 6.68
N LYS A 53 4.76 6.83 6.82
CA LYS A 53 5.41 8.01 7.42
C LYS A 53 5.58 7.89 8.93
N ALA A 54 4.65 7.21 9.59
CA ALA A 54 4.66 6.96 11.04
C ALA A 54 3.68 5.82 11.38
N CYS A 55 3.78 5.32 12.61
CA CYS A 55 2.89 4.30 13.16
C CYS A 55 2.24 4.79 14.45
N ILE A 56 0.93 4.53 14.63
CA ILE A 56 0.20 4.81 15.86
C ILE A 56 -0.39 3.50 16.40
N VAL A 57 -0.17 3.25 17.68
CA VAL A 57 -0.67 2.07 18.40
C VAL A 57 -1.24 2.46 19.78
N LYS A 58 -2.11 1.63 20.30
CA LYS A 58 -2.51 1.76 21.70
C LYS A 58 -1.38 1.30 22.61
N GLU A 59 -0.80 0.13 22.33
CA GLU A 59 0.30 -0.47 23.09
C GLU A 59 1.16 -1.33 22.15
N TRP A 60 2.47 -1.30 22.30
CA TRP A 60 3.33 -2.28 21.67
C TRP A 60 3.98 -3.23 22.66
N CYS A 61 4.20 -4.47 22.23
CA CYS A 61 4.81 -5.50 23.02
C CYS A 61 6.32 -5.26 23.15
N ARG A 62 6.79 -5.10 24.39
CA ARG A 62 8.21 -4.87 24.69
C ARG A 62 9.03 -6.17 24.66
N HIS A 63 8.38 -7.29 24.89
CA HIS A 63 8.99 -8.61 24.97
C HIS A 63 8.24 -9.58 24.06
N PRO A 64 8.52 -9.57 22.76
CA PRO A 64 7.84 -10.44 21.80
C PRO A 64 8.17 -11.92 22.09
N HIS A 65 7.21 -12.79 21.77
CA HIS A 65 7.39 -14.23 21.94
C HIS A 65 8.46 -14.81 21.00
N GLN A 66 8.62 -14.20 19.83
CA GLN A 66 9.56 -14.62 18.78
C GLN A 66 10.00 -13.40 17.97
N GLY A 67 10.79 -13.63 16.93
CA GLY A 67 11.29 -12.57 16.05
C GLY A 67 12.75 -12.25 16.26
N GLU A 68 13.38 -11.61 15.26
CA GLU A 68 14.79 -11.22 15.28
C GLU A 68 15.02 -9.95 16.10
N GLU A 69 14.02 -9.07 16.13
CA GLU A 69 14.03 -7.81 16.88
C GLU A 69 12.62 -7.48 17.40
N ASN A 70 12.52 -6.61 18.40
CA ASN A 70 11.24 -6.10 18.86
C ASN A 70 10.77 -4.92 18.00
N PHE A 71 9.49 -4.56 18.15
CA PHE A 71 8.85 -3.56 17.32
C PHE A 71 9.47 -2.15 17.44
N ASP A 72 9.87 -1.76 18.66
CA ASP A 72 10.50 -0.47 18.93
C ASP A 72 11.91 -0.38 18.30
N GLU A 73 12.72 -1.42 18.46
CA GLU A 73 14.03 -1.52 17.82
C GLU A 73 13.92 -1.42 16.29
N TRP A 74 12.93 -2.11 15.70
CA TRP A 74 12.68 -2.07 14.28
C TRP A 74 12.32 -0.66 13.79
N LEU A 75 11.34 0.02 14.44
CA LEU A 75 10.96 1.38 14.07
C LEU A 75 12.14 2.36 14.20
N ASN A 76 12.93 2.23 15.27
CA ASN A 76 14.12 3.06 15.50
C ASN A 76 15.19 2.84 14.43
N ARG A 77 15.46 1.60 14.06
CA ARG A 77 16.40 1.25 12.99
C ARG A 77 15.99 1.82 11.63
N GLU A 78 14.70 1.75 11.31
CA GLU A 78 14.10 2.31 10.08
C GLU A 78 13.88 3.83 10.17
N LYS A 79 14.10 4.45 11.35
CA LYS A 79 13.88 5.89 11.62
C LYS A 79 12.43 6.33 11.38
N ILE A 80 11.49 5.47 11.70
CA ILE A 80 10.06 5.74 11.57
C ILE A 80 9.50 6.13 12.95
N PRO A 81 8.86 7.29 13.08
CA PRO A 81 8.22 7.68 14.33
C PRO A 81 7.11 6.72 14.71
N GLY A 82 7.13 6.25 15.96
CA GLY A 82 6.06 5.47 16.58
C GLY A 82 5.41 6.27 17.71
N LEU A 83 4.10 6.21 17.81
CA LEU A 83 3.34 6.84 18.89
C LEU A 83 2.49 5.79 19.61
N GLU A 84 2.76 5.62 20.90
CA GLU A 84 2.06 4.69 21.80
C GLU A 84 1.17 5.44 22.79
N GLY A 85 0.20 4.74 23.37
CA GLY A 85 -0.66 5.28 24.43
C GLY A 85 -1.84 6.12 23.93
N ILE A 86 -2.09 6.11 22.62
CA ILE A 86 -3.18 6.84 22.01
C ILE A 86 -4.48 6.03 22.08
N ASP A 87 -5.61 6.72 22.29
CA ASP A 87 -6.93 6.09 22.14
C ASP A 87 -7.24 5.84 20.64
N THR A 88 -6.70 4.71 20.15
CA THR A 88 -6.88 4.30 18.75
C THR A 88 -8.35 3.99 18.43
N ARG A 89 -9.17 3.62 19.41
CA ARG A 89 -10.60 3.41 19.22
C ARG A 89 -11.32 4.74 18.93
N GLU A 90 -11.07 5.76 19.74
CA GLU A 90 -11.66 7.09 19.54
C GLU A 90 -11.23 7.69 18.20
N LEU A 91 -9.94 7.65 17.87
CA LEU A 91 -9.44 8.12 16.59
C LEU A 91 -10.03 7.35 15.39
N THR A 92 -10.29 6.06 15.55
CA THR A 92 -10.97 5.26 14.51
C THR A 92 -12.41 5.72 14.31
N ILE A 93 -13.13 6.02 15.39
CA ILE A 93 -14.49 6.56 15.33
C ILE A 93 -14.49 7.90 14.60
N ILE A 94 -13.62 8.82 15.01
CA ILE A 94 -13.46 10.14 14.36
C ILE A 94 -13.16 9.98 12.87
N THR A 95 -12.17 9.17 12.50
CA THR A 95 -11.81 8.94 11.08
C THR A 95 -12.96 8.34 10.28
N ARG A 96 -13.71 7.43 10.87
CA ARG A 96 -14.88 6.82 10.22
C ARG A 96 -16.01 7.84 10.01
N GLU A 97 -16.21 8.75 10.96
CA GLU A 97 -17.29 9.75 10.91
C GLU A 97 -16.95 10.96 10.05
N THR A 98 -15.68 11.41 10.07
CA THR A 98 -15.23 12.61 9.35
C THR A 98 -14.55 12.31 8.01
N GLY A 99 -14.03 11.11 7.83
CA GLY A 99 -13.14 10.73 6.72
C GLY A 99 -11.68 10.69 7.19
N THR A 100 -10.77 10.31 6.30
CA THR A 100 -9.33 10.38 6.57
C THR A 100 -8.89 11.81 6.86
N LEU A 101 -7.88 11.96 7.72
CA LEU A 101 -7.43 13.25 8.22
C LEU A 101 -5.97 13.49 7.82
N ARG A 102 -5.63 14.73 7.54
CA ARG A 102 -4.22 15.15 7.49
C ARG A 102 -3.70 15.26 8.93
N ALA A 103 -2.57 14.65 9.20
CA ALA A 103 -2.02 14.58 10.54
C ALA A 103 -0.53 14.89 10.58
N VAL A 104 -0.08 15.41 11.72
CA VAL A 104 1.33 15.70 12.02
C VAL A 104 1.72 14.98 13.30
N ILE A 105 2.83 14.25 13.25
CA ILE A 105 3.46 13.65 14.44
C ILE A 105 4.80 14.31 14.68
N SER A 106 5.00 14.80 15.92
CA SER A 106 6.29 15.28 16.43
C SER A 106 6.72 14.40 17.61
N THR A 107 7.94 13.87 17.55
CA THR A 107 8.54 13.05 18.61
C THR A 107 9.66 13.78 19.33
N ASP A 108 10.05 14.97 18.88
CA ASP A 108 11.15 15.76 19.42
C ASP A 108 10.71 16.97 20.26
N GLY A 109 9.40 17.18 20.42
CA GLY A 109 8.82 18.28 21.18
C GLY A 109 9.07 19.67 20.63
N LYS A 110 9.57 19.81 19.38
CA LYS A 110 9.92 21.10 18.80
C LYS A 110 8.75 21.92 18.30
N ILE A 111 7.60 21.30 18.08
CA ILE A 111 6.39 21.98 17.65
C ILE A 111 5.28 21.84 18.69
N THR A 112 4.50 22.90 18.87
CA THR A 112 3.33 22.86 19.75
C THR A 112 2.16 22.15 19.08
N PRO A 113 1.14 21.70 19.84
CA PRO A 113 -0.08 21.15 19.26
C PRO A 113 -0.76 22.10 18.25
N GLU A 114 -0.79 23.41 18.54
CA GLU A 114 -1.37 24.42 17.67
C GLU A 114 -0.61 24.54 16.35
N GLU A 115 0.72 24.55 16.40
CA GLU A 115 1.58 24.52 15.22
C GLU A 115 1.37 23.22 14.41
N GLY A 116 1.26 22.06 15.08
CA GLY A 116 0.95 20.79 14.45
C GLY A 116 -0.38 20.81 13.70
N VAL A 117 -1.44 21.36 14.34
CA VAL A 117 -2.76 21.53 13.71
C VAL A 117 -2.71 22.47 12.51
N LYS A 118 -1.96 23.57 12.62
CA LYS A 118 -1.76 24.49 11.51
C LYS A 118 -1.11 23.81 10.32
N ARG A 119 0.00 23.09 10.53
CA ARG A 119 0.70 22.34 9.48
C ARG A 119 -0.21 21.27 8.85
N ALA A 120 -0.98 20.54 9.66
CA ALA A 120 -1.91 19.56 9.14
C ALA A 120 -3.00 20.16 8.24
N LYS A 121 -3.43 21.39 8.52
CA LYS A 121 -4.39 22.10 7.66
C LYS A 121 -3.78 22.64 6.37
N GLU A 122 -2.51 23.00 6.38
CA GLU A 122 -1.79 23.60 5.25
C GLU A 122 -1.13 22.55 4.33
N MET A 123 -0.83 21.34 4.84
CA MET A 123 -0.20 20.30 4.02
C MET A 123 -1.09 19.85 2.86
N GLU A 124 -0.49 19.53 1.73
CA GLU A 124 -1.15 18.85 0.63
C GLU A 124 -1.53 17.41 1.01
N TRP A 125 -2.54 16.85 0.36
CA TRP A 125 -2.83 15.44 0.54
C TRP A 125 -1.74 14.59 -0.11
N PRO A 126 -1.32 13.48 0.50
CA PRO A 126 -0.37 12.58 -0.16
C PRO A 126 -0.82 12.11 -1.55
N SER A 127 -2.15 11.99 -1.75
CA SER A 127 -2.74 11.64 -3.04
C SER A 127 -2.58 12.70 -4.14
N ASP A 128 -2.22 13.93 -3.77
CA ASP A 128 -1.99 15.02 -4.73
C ASP A 128 -0.60 14.92 -5.40
N SER A 129 0.25 14.00 -4.93
CA SER A 129 1.54 13.65 -5.52
C SER A 129 1.50 12.28 -6.18
N ASN A 130 2.38 12.06 -7.17
CA ASN A 130 2.51 10.76 -7.81
C ASN A 130 3.31 9.78 -6.93
N LEU A 131 2.65 9.22 -5.92
CA LEU A 131 3.24 8.24 -5.00
C LEU A 131 3.68 6.95 -5.72
N VAL A 132 3.02 6.59 -6.83
CA VAL A 132 3.42 5.43 -7.65
C VAL A 132 4.84 5.61 -8.17
N ALA A 133 5.19 6.79 -8.68
CA ALA A 133 6.52 7.08 -9.15
C ALA A 133 7.59 7.00 -8.05
N GLU A 134 7.23 7.28 -6.79
CA GLU A 134 8.15 7.19 -5.64
C GLU A 134 8.49 5.75 -5.28
N VAL A 135 7.50 4.84 -5.27
CA VAL A 135 7.62 3.46 -4.78
C VAL A 135 8.00 2.46 -5.87
N SER A 136 7.71 2.77 -7.12
CA SER A 136 8.00 1.89 -8.27
C SER A 136 9.50 1.62 -8.45
N THR A 137 9.82 0.41 -8.87
CA THR A 137 11.19 0.07 -9.28
C THR A 137 11.71 1.03 -10.35
N LYS A 138 13.00 1.33 -10.28
CA LYS A 138 13.66 2.17 -11.31
C LYS A 138 14.26 1.35 -12.46
N LYS A 139 14.31 0.03 -12.29
CA LYS A 139 14.93 -0.88 -13.29
C LYS A 139 14.09 -2.14 -13.42
N THR A 140 13.94 -2.60 -14.65
CA THR A 140 13.32 -3.90 -14.91
C THR A 140 14.15 -5.03 -14.31
N TYR A 141 13.47 -5.98 -13.66
CA TYR A 141 14.08 -7.20 -13.19
C TYR A 141 13.20 -8.42 -13.46
N LYS A 142 13.77 -9.63 -13.34
CA LYS A 142 13.07 -10.88 -13.63
C LYS A 142 13.12 -11.82 -12.44
N LYS A 143 12.02 -12.54 -12.20
CA LYS A 143 11.90 -13.61 -11.20
C LYS A 143 11.15 -14.79 -11.79
N GLY A 144 11.45 -16.01 -11.29
CA GLY A 144 10.90 -17.24 -11.86
C GLY A 144 11.63 -17.72 -13.13
N LYS A 145 11.55 -19.02 -13.42
CA LYS A 145 12.36 -19.66 -14.49
C LYS A 145 11.52 -20.43 -15.51
N LYS A 146 10.26 -20.72 -15.24
CA LYS A 146 9.40 -21.59 -16.04
C LYS A 146 7.97 -21.05 -16.13
N GLY A 147 7.19 -21.57 -17.06
CA GLY A 147 5.79 -21.19 -17.28
C GLY A 147 5.59 -19.96 -18.16
N PRO A 148 4.37 -19.43 -18.22
CA PRO A 148 4.01 -18.23 -18.97
C PRO A 148 4.84 -17.00 -18.60
N ASN A 149 4.98 -16.07 -19.54
CA ASN A 149 5.63 -14.78 -19.32
C ASN A 149 4.62 -13.77 -18.79
N ILE A 150 4.76 -13.36 -17.54
CA ILE A 150 3.97 -12.29 -16.95
C ILE A 150 4.79 -11.00 -16.96
N THR A 151 4.26 -9.95 -17.57
CA THR A 151 4.80 -8.61 -17.39
C THR A 151 4.00 -7.90 -16.31
N LEU A 152 4.68 -7.55 -15.22
CA LEU A 152 4.09 -6.96 -14.03
C LEU A 152 4.51 -5.50 -13.93
N PHE A 153 3.52 -4.59 -13.99
CA PHE A 153 3.72 -3.19 -13.66
C PHE A 153 3.91 -3.03 -12.15
N ASP A 154 5.04 -2.46 -11.77
CA ASP A 154 5.31 -2.12 -10.37
C ASP A 154 4.78 -0.73 -10.04
N TRP A 155 3.59 -0.69 -9.50
CA TRP A 155 2.97 0.52 -8.96
C TRP A 155 3.07 0.60 -7.43
N GLY A 156 3.97 -0.18 -6.86
CA GLY A 156 4.14 -0.40 -5.43
C GLY A 156 3.81 -1.84 -5.05
N VAL A 157 4.34 -2.78 -5.83
CA VAL A 157 4.04 -4.20 -5.69
C VAL A 157 4.54 -4.77 -4.36
N LYS A 158 3.70 -5.57 -3.71
CA LYS A 158 4.10 -6.39 -2.57
C LYS A 158 5.02 -7.52 -3.01
N GLN A 159 6.10 -7.73 -2.25
CA GLN A 159 7.07 -8.78 -2.54
C GLN A 159 6.45 -10.19 -2.60
N SER A 160 5.46 -10.45 -1.76
CA SER A 160 4.70 -11.71 -1.75
C SER A 160 3.97 -11.96 -3.08
N ILE A 161 3.42 -10.93 -3.73
CA ILE A 161 2.77 -11.07 -5.05
C ILE A 161 3.79 -11.54 -6.09
N VAL A 162 4.95 -10.87 -6.15
CA VAL A 162 6.01 -11.25 -7.11
C VAL A 162 6.51 -12.66 -6.84
N THR A 163 6.67 -13.03 -5.57
CA THR A 163 7.15 -14.37 -5.17
C THR A 163 6.17 -15.46 -5.55
N ASN A 164 4.90 -15.29 -5.22
CA ASN A 164 3.84 -16.26 -5.54
C ASN A 164 3.65 -16.43 -7.04
N LEU A 165 3.66 -15.34 -7.80
CA LEU A 165 3.59 -15.43 -9.27
C LEU A 165 4.80 -16.15 -9.85
N ALA A 166 6.00 -15.91 -9.32
CA ALA A 166 7.26 -16.47 -9.83
C ALA A 166 7.43 -17.97 -9.54
N GLU A 167 6.64 -18.57 -8.65
CA GLU A 167 6.68 -20.04 -8.39
C GLU A 167 6.36 -20.84 -9.66
N LYS A 168 5.41 -20.38 -10.45
CA LYS A 168 4.89 -21.09 -11.63
C LYS A 168 5.05 -20.32 -12.95
N ASN A 169 5.56 -19.10 -12.91
CA ASN A 169 5.63 -18.21 -14.06
C ASN A 169 7.01 -17.54 -14.18
N LYS A 170 7.32 -17.03 -15.36
CA LYS A 170 8.40 -16.09 -15.60
C LYS A 170 7.85 -14.68 -15.44
N VAL A 171 8.26 -13.98 -14.40
CA VAL A 171 7.77 -12.63 -14.09
C VAL A 171 8.82 -11.60 -14.48
N THR A 172 8.47 -10.68 -15.35
CA THR A 172 9.26 -9.48 -15.67
C THR A 172 8.57 -8.30 -14.98
N VAL A 173 9.19 -7.77 -13.95
CA VAL A 173 8.71 -6.59 -13.23
C VAL A 173 9.26 -5.35 -13.92
N VAL A 174 8.38 -4.41 -14.26
CA VAL A 174 8.71 -3.20 -15.03
C VAL A 174 8.32 -1.94 -14.27
N PRO A 175 9.01 -0.80 -14.49
CA PRO A 175 8.62 0.50 -13.95
C PRO A 175 7.18 0.88 -14.27
N TRP A 176 6.64 1.78 -13.44
CA TRP A 176 5.24 2.20 -13.49
C TRP A 176 4.79 2.80 -14.83
N ASN A 177 5.68 3.47 -15.54
CA ASN A 177 5.40 4.29 -16.71
C ASN A 177 5.91 3.66 -18.03
N TYR A 178 6.10 2.35 -18.06
CA TYR A 178 6.52 1.67 -19.31
C TYR A 178 5.53 1.94 -20.43
N THR A 179 6.10 2.21 -21.62
CA THR A 179 5.33 2.41 -22.86
C THR A 179 4.82 1.08 -23.42
N ILE A 180 3.85 1.15 -24.33
CA ILE A 180 3.32 -0.04 -25.02
C ILE A 180 4.44 -0.80 -25.74
N GLU A 181 5.37 -0.09 -26.40
CA GLU A 181 6.48 -0.68 -27.12
C GLU A 181 7.45 -1.43 -26.21
N GLU A 182 7.71 -0.87 -25.00
CA GLU A 182 8.54 -1.52 -23.99
C GLU A 182 7.87 -2.77 -23.43
N ILE A 183 6.56 -2.72 -23.18
CA ILE A 183 5.78 -3.88 -22.75
C ILE A 183 5.81 -4.98 -23.83
N LYS A 184 5.56 -4.65 -25.09
CA LYS A 184 5.61 -5.62 -26.20
C LYS A 184 6.97 -6.31 -26.35
N LYS A 185 8.06 -5.61 -26.04
CA LYS A 185 9.42 -6.20 -26.03
C LYS A 185 9.59 -7.28 -24.95
N THR A 186 8.82 -7.25 -23.88
CA THR A 186 8.86 -8.31 -22.85
C THR A 186 8.16 -9.60 -23.29
N LYS A 187 7.38 -9.56 -24.39
CA LYS A 187 6.59 -10.67 -24.96
C LYS A 187 5.66 -11.31 -23.89
N PRO A 188 4.73 -10.55 -23.32
CA PRO A 188 3.87 -11.07 -22.27
C PRO A 188 2.83 -12.05 -22.80
N ASP A 189 2.59 -13.13 -22.05
CA ASP A 189 1.39 -13.96 -22.19
C ASP A 189 0.24 -13.40 -21.34
N LEU A 190 0.59 -12.59 -20.31
CA LEU A 190 -0.33 -11.93 -19.39
C LEU A 190 0.29 -10.62 -18.87
N ILE A 191 -0.54 -9.60 -18.75
CA ILE A 191 -0.19 -8.34 -18.09
C ILE A 191 -0.79 -8.33 -16.69
N PHE A 192 0.07 -8.05 -15.72
CA PHE A 192 -0.32 -7.96 -14.31
C PHE A 192 -0.08 -6.54 -13.79
N MET A 193 -1.12 -5.92 -13.27
CA MET A 193 -1.08 -4.59 -12.67
C MET A 193 -1.14 -4.72 -11.16
N SER A 194 -0.11 -4.24 -10.46
CA SER A 194 0.03 -4.43 -9.03
C SER A 194 -0.88 -3.51 -8.21
N ASN A 195 -0.90 -3.76 -6.90
CA ASN A 195 -1.31 -2.79 -5.88
C ASN A 195 -0.39 -1.57 -5.88
N GLY A 196 -0.78 -0.52 -5.17
CA GLY A 196 0.04 0.67 -5.01
C GLY A 196 -0.68 1.80 -4.26
N PRO A 197 0.06 2.88 -3.94
CA PRO A 197 -0.47 4.06 -3.27
C PRO A 197 -1.06 5.07 -4.25
N GLY A 198 -1.71 6.10 -3.71
CA GLY A 198 -2.15 7.28 -4.43
C GLY A 198 -3.51 7.15 -5.08
N ASP A 199 -3.80 8.09 -5.96
CA ASP A 199 -5.06 8.19 -6.67
C ASP A 199 -4.91 7.61 -8.10
N PRO A 200 -5.74 6.65 -8.52
CA PRO A 200 -5.69 6.13 -9.89
C PRO A 200 -6.02 7.18 -10.96
N ASP A 201 -6.75 8.23 -10.60
CA ASP A 201 -7.11 9.35 -11.50
C ASP A 201 -6.13 10.55 -11.41
N HIS A 202 -4.97 10.35 -10.79
CA HIS A 202 -3.92 11.38 -10.76
C HIS A 202 -3.50 11.77 -12.19
N PRO A 203 -3.30 13.08 -12.49
CA PRO A 203 -3.00 13.55 -13.85
C PRO A 203 -1.83 12.83 -14.54
N GLU A 204 -0.77 12.51 -13.79
CA GLU A 204 0.38 11.77 -14.34
C GLU A 204 0.08 10.29 -14.64
N MET A 205 -0.99 9.72 -14.08
CA MET A 205 -1.44 8.35 -14.38
C MET A 205 -2.26 8.26 -15.67
N LYS A 206 -2.68 9.38 -16.25
CA LYS A 206 -3.51 9.40 -17.45
C LYS A 206 -2.90 8.64 -18.63
N SER A 207 -1.63 8.86 -18.90
CA SER A 207 -0.93 8.13 -19.97
C SER A 207 -0.84 6.62 -19.69
N VAL A 208 -0.73 6.23 -18.42
CA VAL A 208 -0.75 4.81 -18.01
C VAL A 208 -2.13 4.21 -18.30
N VAL A 209 -3.21 4.89 -17.93
CA VAL A 209 -4.58 4.46 -18.22
C VAL A 209 -4.80 4.27 -19.72
N GLU A 210 -4.36 5.21 -20.56
CA GLU A 210 -4.44 5.13 -22.02
C GLU A 210 -3.64 3.95 -22.58
N ASN A 211 -2.45 3.68 -22.05
CA ASN A 211 -1.65 2.52 -22.40
C ASN A 211 -2.37 1.21 -22.05
N ILE A 212 -2.93 1.12 -20.83
CA ILE A 212 -3.69 -0.07 -20.39
C ILE A 212 -4.93 -0.26 -21.26
N GLN A 213 -5.66 0.81 -21.61
CA GLN A 213 -6.81 0.74 -22.54
C GLN A 213 -6.46 0.12 -23.89
N SER A 214 -5.24 0.32 -24.37
CA SER A 214 -4.75 -0.30 -25.60
C SER A 214 -4.34 -1.75 -25.38
N LEU A 215 -3.61 -2.03 -24.30
CA LEU A 215 -3.05 -3.34 -23.99
C LEU A 215 -4.11 -4.40 -23.66
N VAL A 216 -5.21 -4.03 -23.02
CA VAL A 216 -6.32 -4.97 -22.68
C VAL A 216 -7.00 -5.56 -23.93
N LYS A 217 -6.86 -4.93 -25.09
CA LYS A 217 -7.38 -5.44 -26.36
C LYS A 217 -6.51 -6.55 -26.97
N GLU A 218 -5.25 -6.59 -26.57
CA GLU A 218 -4.24 -7.49 -27.14
C GLU A 218 -3.84 -8.63 -26.19
N TYR A 219 -3.90 -8.38 -24.87
CA TYR A 219 -3.39 -9.30 -23.85
C TYR A 219 -4.40 -9.57 -22.73
N PRO A 220 -4.46 -10.79 -22.20
CA PRO A 220 -5.10 -11.06 -20.92
C PRO A 220 -4.50 -10.14 -19.84
N THR A 221 -5.35 -9.55 -19.02
CA THR A 221 -4.93 -8.54 -18.04
C THR A 221 -5.57 -8.80 -16.69
N ILE A 222 -4.79 -8.68 -15.62
CA ILE A 222 -5.23 -8.81 -14.22
C ILE A 222 -4.76 -7.60 -13.44
N GLY A 223 -5.60 -7.09 -12.54
CA GLY A 223 -5.26 -6.00 -11.64
C GLY A 223 -5.61 -6.28 -10.18
N ILE A 224 -4.72 -5.88 -9.26
CA ILE A 224 -4.96 -5.93 -7.82
C ILE A 224 -5.00 -4.52 -7.27
N CYS A 225 -6.03 -4.19 -6.44
CA CYS A 225 -6.17 -2.90 -5.76
C CYS A 225 -6.07 -1.72 -6.75
N LEU A 226 -5.01 -0.91 -6.70
CA LEU A 226 -4.76 0.17 -7.67
C LEU A 226 -4.81 -0.33 -9.12
N GLY A 227 -4.23 -1.51 -9.39
CA GLY A 227 -4.27 -2.11 -10.73
C GLY A 227 -5.69 -2.44 -11.20
N HIS A 228 -6.56 -2.88 -10.29
CA HIS A 228 -7.98 -3.09 -10.59
C HIS A 228 -8.70 -1.75 -10.89
N GLN A 229 -8.40 -0.71 -10.11
CA GLN A 229 -8.99 0.62 -10.33
C GLN A 229 -8.57 1.23 -11.67
N ILE A 230 -7.28 1.15 -12.01
CA ILE A 230 -6.77 1.60 -13.32
C ILE A 230 -7.37 0.79 -14.48
N LEU A 231 -7.57 -0.51 -14.28
CA LEU A 231 -8.29 -1.34 -15.27
C LEU A 231 -9.73 -0.85 -15.44
N GLY A 232 -10.41 -0.51 -14.35
CA GLY A 232 -11.75 0.07 -14.37
C GLY A 232 -11.81 1.36 -15.18
N LEU A 233 -10.88 2.30 -14.95
CA LEU A 233 -10.75 3.54 -15.73
C LEU A 233 -10.47 3.26 -17.22
N ALA A 234 -9.53 2.36 -17.52
CA ALA A 234 -9.20 1.96 -18.90
C ALA A 234 -10.37 1.33 -19.65
N MET A 235 -11.32 0.71 -18.95
CA MET A 235 -12.54 0.14 -19.51
C MET A 235 -13.70 1.15 -19.58
N GLY A 236 -13.45 2.42 -19.26
CA GLY A 236 -14.46 3.50 -19.32
C GLY A 236 -15.30 3.65 -18.04
N GLY A 237 -14.88 3.05 -16.96
CA GLY A 237 -15.47 3.26 -15.64
C GLY A 237 -14.97 4.54 -14.97
N GLU A 238 -15.50 4.81 -13.79
CA GLU A 238 -15.12 5.95 -12.95
C GLU A 238 -14.66 5.45 -11.57
N THR A 239 -13.79 6.22 -10.92
CA THR A 239 -13.37 5.99 -9.54
C THR A 239 -13.83 7.12 -8.64
N TYR A 240 -14.03 6.83 -7.36
CA TYR A 240 -14.34 7.85 -6.35
C TYR A 240 -13.66 7.50 -5.03
N LYS A 241 -13.26 8.53 -4.28
CA LYS A 241 -12.61 8.35 -2.99
C LYS A 241 -13.64 7.94 -1.94
N LEU A 242 -13.42 6.80 -1.31
CA LEU A 242 -14.20 6.38 -0.13
C LEU A 242 -13.86 7.27 1.06
N LYS A 243 -14.82 7.47 1.96
CA LYS A 243 -14.68 8.34 3.13
C LYS A 243 -13.47 8.02 4.00
N TYR A 244 -13.21 6.73 4.26
CA TYR A 244 -12.05 6.26 5.04
C TYR A 244 -11.34 5.06 4.40
N GLY A 245 -11.83 4.57 3.25
CA GLY A 245 -11.26 3.45 2.52
C GLY A 245 -11.43 2.09 3.21
N HIS A 246 -10.96 1.03 2.54
CA HIS A 246 -10.89 -0.32 3.07
C HIS A 246 -9.43 -0.72 3.20
N ARG A 247 -8.99 -1.02 4.43
CA ARG A 247 -7.61 -1.43 4.74
C ARG A 247 -7.62 -2.60 5.71
N GLY A 248 -6.65 -3.50 5.53
CA GLY A 248 -6.58 -4.76 6.27
C GLY A 248 -7.13 -5.95 5.49
N GLY A 249 -6.84 -7.17 5.97
CA GLY A 249 -7.19 -8.44 5.34
C GLY A 249 -8.51 -9.05 5.85
N ASN A 250 -9.48 -8.23 6.24
CA ASN A 250 -10.75 -8.70 6.81
C ASN A 250 -11.97 -8.02 6.17
N GLN A 251 -11.86 -7.65 4.91
CA GLN A 251 -12.96 -7.02 4.16
C GLN A 251 -13.87 -8.08 3.54
N PRO A 252 -15.20 -7.96 3.68
CA PRO A 252 -16.14 -8.89 3.05
C PRO A 252 -16.27 -8.59 1.55
N VAL A 253 -16.12 -9.62 0.72
CA VAL A 253 -16.37 -9.56 -0.72
C VAL A 253 -17.47 -10.53 -1.08
N LYS A 254 -18.52 -10.04 -1.75
CA LYS A 254 -19.67 -10.83 -2.16
C LYS A 254 -19.59 -11.21 -3.64
N ASP A 255 -19.59 -12.50 -3.92
CA ASP A 255 -19.81 -13.01 -5.27
C ASP A 255 -21.29 -12.78 -5.65
N VAL A 256 -21.53 -11.93 -6.65
CA VAL A 256 -22.89 -11.56 -7.05
C VAL A 256 -23.66 -12.70 -7.72
N LYS A 257 -22.97 -13.70 -8.28
CA LYS A 257 -23.61 -14.87 -8.92
C LYS A 257 -24.03 -15.91 -7.90
N THR A 258 -23.14 -16.26 -7.00
CA THR A 258 -23.36 -17.30 -5.98
C THR A 258 -23.97 -16.76 -4.70
N GLN A 259 -23.99 -15.43 -4.52
CA GLN A 259 -24.38 -14.73 -3.29
C GLN A 259 -23.50 -15.07 -2.08
N THR A 260 -22.42 -15.81 -2.28
CA THR A 260 -21.45 -16.20 -1.22
C THR A 260 -20.61 -15.00 -0.82
N VAL A 261 -20.39 -14.84 0.49
CA VAL A 261 -19.51 -13.81 1.03
C VAL A 261 -18.20 -14.45 1.45
N TYR A 262 -17.09 -13.88 0.98
CA TYR A 262 -15.73 -14.27 1.34
C TYR A 262 -15.09 -13.16 2.17
N THR A 263 -14.22 -13.54 3.09
CA THR A 263 -13.32 -12.58 3.77
C THR A 263 -12.00 -12.56 3.01
N THR A 264 -11.54 -11.37 2.64
CA THR A 264 -10.32 -11.17 1.86
C THR A 264 -9.29 -10.37 2.64
#